data_cf50e634f1c5c62ee838a64aa24494cb
#
_entry.id   cf50e634f1c5c62ee838a64aa24494cb
#
_cell.length_a   1.000
_cell.length_b   1.000
_cell.length_c   1.000
_cell.angle_alpha   90.00
_cell.angle_beta   90.00
_cell.angle_gamma   90.00
#
_symmetry.space_group_name_H-M   'P 1'
#
loop_
_entity.id
_entity.type
_entity.pdbx_description
1 polymer ?
#
loop_
_entity_poly.entity_id
_entity_poly.type
_entity_poly.pdbx_seq_one_letter_code
_entity_poly.pdbx_strand_id
1 'polypeptide(L)'
;MTWKRAGLCCVVFLLVVGVVWTSAPVWGVFTDRVPETGSWIVPFLQSAWPAGLALLVAALTALVWLTLSRRAAVGATVAAVVVCTATVLVPGALSRVAQKMPEEKDADTVRILSVNTWYHQASDEFLAQTARQMDADIVVLPESSGVQASAVAEATDLELVQPVSTRTRGGGTALLVRSSWMTEDAVESVADLHLTRHQNPVVELENLTMMGVHTNAPAHSHLVDGWVTEMADLRDWASGVDGPLVMAGDFNSTTAHPELRRLAGRSAEMTDCGGGLFAAPTWPRAGTPSPVPVLRLDHILVRGMACQDSGVVGVPGSDHAGIWADLRV
;
A
#
# COMPACT_ATOMS: atom_id res chain seq x y z
N MET A 1 -23.32 37.30 23.28
CA MET A 1 -22.12 36.42 23.42
C MET A 1 -20.96 37.19 22.81
N THR A 2 -19.88 37.49 23.55
CA THR A 2 -18.77 38.29 23.00
C THR A 2 -18.03 37.49 21.94
N TRP A 3 -17.53 38.15 20.90
CA TRP A 3 -16.75 37.54 19.78
C TRP A 3 -15.63 36.60 20.27
N LYS A 4 -14.98 36.92 21.41
CA LYS A 4 -13.96 36.07 22.05
C LYS A 4 -14.50 34.71 22.50
N ARG A 5 -15.73 34.66 23.06
CA ARG A 5 -16.35 33.39 23.49
C ARG A 5 -16.73 32.52 22.30
N ALA A 6 -17.26 33.11 21.23
CA ALA A 6 -17.56 32.40 19.99
C ALA A 6 -16.30 31.82 19.35
N GLY A 7 -15.22 32.62 19.24
CA GLY A 7 -13.94 32.15 18.74
C GLY A 7 -13.34 31.00 19.57
N LEU A 8 -13.41 31.08 20.89
CA LEU A 8 -12.95 30.00 21.79
C LEU A 8 -13.74 28.70 21.58
N CYS A 9 -15.07 28.79 21.46
CA CYS A 9 -15.89 27.60 21.17
C CYS A 9 -15.53 26.94 19.85
N CYS A 10 -15.30 27.72 18.78
CA CYS A 10 -14.85 27.19 17.50
C CYS A 10 -13.48 26.51 17.61
N VAL A 11 -12.53 27.12 18.31
CA VAL A 11 -11.19 26.52 18.49
C VAL A 11 -11.26 25.22 19.30
N VAL A 12 -12.04 25.19 20.36
CA VAL A 12 -12.25 23.95 21.15
C VAL A 12 -12.88 22.86 20.31
N PHE A 13 -13.88 23.18 19.48
CA PHE A 13 -14.47 22.22 18.55
C PHE A 13 -13.43 21.64 17.58
N LEU A 14 -12.62 22.51 16.94
CA LEU A 14 -11.55 22.07 16.02
C LEU A 14 -10.48 21.24 16.73
N LEU A 15 -10.16 21.54 18.00
CA LEU A 15 -9.26 20.72 18.81
C LEU A 15 -9.83 19.31 19.02
N VAL A 16 -11.09 19.20 19.37
CA VAL A 16 -11.75 17.89 19.55
C VAL A 16 -11.73 17.10 18.24
N VAL A 17 -12.12 17.74 17.13
CA VAL A 17 -12.08 17.10 15.80
C VAL A 17 -10.66 16.67 15.44
N GLY A 18 -9.65 17.52 15.65
CA GLY A 18 -8.25 17.19 15.39
C GLY A 18 -7.74 16.02 16.22
N VAL A 19 -8.07 15.96 17.51
CA VAL A 19 -7.70 14.83 18.39
C VAL A 19 -8.37 13.54 17.94
N VAL A 20 -9.69 13.58 17.69
CA VAL A 20 -10.45 12.41 17.23
C VAL A 20 -9.87 11.89 15.91
N TRP A 21 -9.65 12.77 14.95
CA TRP A 21 -9.11 12.37 13.65
C TRP A 21 -7.68 11.83 13.75
N THR A 22 -6.79 12.51 14.49
CA THR A 22 -5.40 12.05 14.68
C THR A 22 -5.34 10.68 15.35
N SER A 23 -6.34 10.33 16.18
CA SER A 23 -6.44 9.02 16.83
C SER A 23 -6.99 7.91 15.93
N ALA A 24 -7.49 8.22 14.72
CA ALA A 24 -8.12 7.25 13.82
C ALA A 24 -7.28 5.97 13.55
N PRO A 25 -5.93 6.03 13.40
CA PRO A 25 -5.12 4.82 13.20
C PRO A 25 -5.18 3.79 14.34
N VAL A 26 -5.56 4.20 15.56
CA VAL A 26 -5.70 3.26 16.69
C VAL A 26 -7.11 2.72 16.85
N TRP A 27 -8.09 3.21 16.07
CA TRP A 27 -9.43 2.67 16.09
C TRP A 27 -9.44 1.23 15.57
N GLY A 28 -10.09 0.34 16.26
CA GLY A 28 -10.16 -1.08 15.93
C GLY A 28 -8.92 -1.91 16.32
N VAL A 29 -7.85 -1.30 16.88
CA VAL A 29 -6.67 -2.07 17.35
C VAL A 29 -7.02 -2.97 18.53
N PHE A 30 -7.97 -2.56 19.38
CA PHE A 30 -8.36 -3.28 20.59
C PHE A 30 -9.68 -4.05 20.46
N THR A 31 -10.27 -4.06 19.27
CA THR A 31 -11.51 -4.80 18.99
C THR A 31 -11.19 -5.81 17.90
N ASP A 32 -11.53 -7.07 18.11
CA ASP A 32 -11.44 -8.12 17.09
C ASP A 32 -12.47 -7.88 15.95
N ARG A 33 -13.35 -6.95 16.15
CA ARG A 33 -14.32 -6.48 15.16
C ARG A 33 -14.00 -5.06 14.76
N VAL A 34 -13.76 -4.84 13.49
CA VAL A 34 -13.93 -3.51 12.91
C VAL A 34 -15.39 -3.12 13.15
N PRO A 35 -15.67 -1.89 13.59
CA PRO A 35 -17.07 -1.46 13.70
C PRO A 35 -17.73 -1.72 12.34
N GLU A 36 -18.79 -2.52 12.30
CA GLU A 36 -19.64 -2.74 11.13
C GLU A 36 -20.34 -1.42 10.75
N THR A 37 -19.54 -0.42 10.44
CA THR A 37 -20.08 0.92 10.18
C THR A 37 -20.52 1.06 8.73
N GLY A 38 -20.09 0.13 7.84
CA GLY A 38 -20.32 0.25 6.40
C GLY A 38 -19.89 1.62 5.84
N SER A 39 -19.10 2.37 6.60
CA SER A 39 -18.77 3.76 6.29
C SER A 39 -17.33 3.87 5.80
N TRP A 40 -17.14 4.32 4.57
CA TRP A 40 -15.83 4.66 3.99
C TRP A 40 -15.09 5.77 4.78
N ILE A 41 -15.80 6.51 5.64
CA ILE A 41 -15.23 7.59 6.45
C ILE A 41 -14.15 7.06 7.40
N VAL A 42 -14.32 5.89 8.00
CA VAL A 42 -13.35 5.34 8.94
C VAL A 42 -12.02 5.01 8.26
N PRO A 43 -11.95 4.17 7.19
CA PRO A 43 -10.71 3.95 6.46
C PRO A 43 -10.09 5.24 5.91
N PHE A 44 -10.91 6.16 5.42
CA PHE A 44 -10.44 7.47 4.96
C PHE A 44 -9.75 8.26 6.07
N LEU A 45 -10.36 8.39 7.25
CA LEU A 45 -9.78 9.10 8.38
C LEU A 45 -8.49 8.42 8.87
N GLN A 46 -8.43 7.09 8.83
CA GLN A 46 -7.24 6.32 9.17
C GLN A 46 -6.09 6.63 8.20
N SER A 47 -6.34 6.59 6.90
CA SER A 47 -5.33 6.93 5.88
C SER A 47 -4.90 8.40 5.94
N ALA A 48 -5.85 9.30 6.15
CA ALA A 48 -5.64 10.75 6.16
C ALA A 48 -5.32 11.33 7.55
N TRP A 49 -4.91 10.50 8.52
CA TRP A 49 -4.58 10.98 9.88
C TRP A 49 -3.56 12.13 9.94
N PRO A 50 -2.60 12.28 9.00
CA PRO A 50 -1.71 13.44 9.02
C PRO A 50 -2.44 14.76 8.83
N ALA A 51 -3.57 14.78 8.11
CA ALA A 51 -4.42 15.97 8.01
C ALA A 51 -5.10 16.29 9.34
N GLY A 52 -5.50 15.27 10.11
CA GLY A 52 -6.00 15.43 11.48
C GLY A 52 -4.95 16.07 12.39
N LEU A 53 -3.69 15.64 12.28
CA LEU A 53 -2.57 16.25 13.03
C LEU A 53 -2.36 17.71 12.64
N ALA A 54 -2.39 18.04 11.34
CA ALA A 54 -2.27 19.41 10.87
C ALA A 54 -3.41 20.30 11.42
N LEU A 55 -4.65 19.80 11.43
CA LEU A 55 -5.80 20.48 12.01
C LEU A 55 -5.63 20.71 13.52
N LEU A 56 -5.17 19.70 14.26
CA LEU A 56 -4.91 19.78 15.69
C LEU A 56 -3.86 20.86 15.99
N VAL A 57 -2.75 20.88 15.26
CA VAL A 57 -1.68 21.87 15.42
C VAL A 57 -2.18 23.28 15.08
N ALA A 58 -2.97 23.43 14.03
CA ALA A 58 -3.57 24.72 13.68
C ALA A 58 -4.53 25.24 14.77
N ALA A 59 -5.37 24.36 15.33
CA ALA A 59 -6.29 24.70 16.40
C ALA A 59 -5.56 25.07 17.71
N LEU A 60 -4.50 24.35 18.08
CA LEU A 60 -3.63 24.70 19.21
C LEU A 60 -2.97 26.07 19.01
N THR A 61 -2.49 26.35 17.79
CA THR A 61 -1.93 27.66 17.46
C THR A 61 -2.95 28.78 17.63
N ALA A 62 -4.18 28.58 17.16
CA ALA A 62 -5.26 29.54 17.32
C ALA A 62 -5.60 29.76 18.81
N LEU A 63 -5.59 28.69 19.64
CA LEU A 63 -5.79 28.81 21.08
C LEU A 63 -4.70 29.66 21.74
N VAL A 64 -3.43 29.45 21.38
CA VAL A 64 -2.30 30.26 21.87
C VAL A 64 -2.48 31.73 21.49
N TRP A 65 -2.96 32.05 20.28
CA TRP A 65 -3.25 33.41 19.84
C TRP A 65 -4.37 34.07 20.67
N LEU A 66 -5.35 33.29 21.11
CA LEU A 66 -6.48 33.79 21.90
C LEU A 66 -6.15 33.99 23.38
N THR A 67 -5.17 33.25 23.92
CA THR A 67 -4.95 33.12 25.37
C THR A 67 -3.60 33.61 25.87
N LEU A 68 -2.56 33.58 25.03
CA LEU A 68 -1.18 33.85 25.44
C LEU A 68 -0.61 35.14 24.84
N SER A 69 0.64 35.42 25.15
CA SER A 69 1.34 36.59 24.66
C SER A 69 1.66 36.53 23.15
N ARG A 70 1.81 37.67 22.51
CA ARG A 70 2.16 37.77 21.07
C ARG A 70 3.43 36.99 20.71
N ARG A 71 4.43 36.94 21.61
CA ARG A 71 5.67 36.16 21.35
C ARG A 71 5.41 34.65 21.30
N ALA A 72 4.60 34.14 22.25
CA ALA A 72 4.22 32.73 22.26
C ALA A 72 3.35 32.38 21.02
N ALA A 73 2.45 33.28 20.61
CA ALA A 73 1.63 33.10 19.42
C ALA A 73 2.48 33.02 18.13
N VAL A 74 3.48 33.87 17.96
CA VAL A 74 4.41 33.81 16.83
C VAL A 74 5.19 32.49 16.83
N GLY A 75 5.71 32.06 17.97
CA GLY A 75 6.41 30.76 18.08
C GLY A 75 5.52 29.57 17.70
N ALA A 76 4.28 29.57 18.20
CA ALA A 76 3.31 28.53 17.85
C ALA A 76 2.96 28.52 16.34
N THR A 77 2.84 29.70 15.74
CA THR A 77 2.60 29.81 14.28
C THR A 77 3.74 29.23 13.47
N VAL A 78 4.99 29.53 13.84
CA VAL A 78 6.16 28.97 13.16
C VAL A 78 6.17 27.45 13.27
N ALA A 79 5.93 26.91 14.48
CA ALA A 79 5.86 25.46 14.67
C ALA A 79 4.73 24.83 13.84
N ALA A 80 3.54 25.45 13.80
CA ALA A 80 2.42 24.99 12.98
C ALA A 80 2.77 24.96 11.49
N VAL A 81 3.39 26.02 10.98
CA VAL A 81 3.82 26.08 9.56
C VAL A 81 4.81 24.94 9.28
N VAL A 82 5.79 24.70 10.14
CA VAL A 82 6.76 23.61 9.97
C VAL A 82 6.06 22.26 9.93
N VAL A 83 5.17 21.96 10.86
CA VAL A 83 4.44 20.68 10.89
C VAL A 83 3.56 20.52 9.66
N CYS A 84 2.74 21.52 9.32
CA CYS A 84 1.85 21.45 8.16
C CYS A 84 2.65 21.33 6.83
N THR A 85 3.78 22.01 6.73
CA THR A 85 4.66 21.89 5.56
C THR A 85 5.27 20.50 5.49
N ALA A 86 5.72 19.95 6.62
CA ALA A 86 6.30 18.61 6.69
C ALA A 86 5.28 17.52 6.29
N THR A 87 4.02 17.62 6.73
CA THR A 87 2.97 16.65 6.37
C THR A 87 2.70 16.59 4.88
N VAL A 88 2.95 17.67 4.14
CA VAL A 88 2.79 17.74 2.67
C VAL A 88 4.06 17.38 1.92
N LEU A 89 5.22 17.90 2.37
CA LEU A 89 6.47 17.76 1.62
C LEU A 89 7.20 16.44 1.88
N VAL A 90 7.11 15.88 3.10
CA VAL A 90 7.82 14.64 3.46
C VAL A 90 7.39 13.46 2.59
N PRO A 91 6.10 13.17 2.35
CA PRO A 91 5.71 12.08 1.46
C PRO A 91 6.31 12.20 0.07
N GLY A 92 6.25 13.39 -0.52
CA GLY A 92 6.85 13.64 -1.84
C GLY A 92 8.37 13.50 -1.86
N ALA A 93 9.07 13.91 -0.79
CA ALA A 93 10.50 13.73 -0.67
C ALA A 93 10.86 12.25 -0.51
N LEU A 94 10.13 11.52 0.33
CA LEU A 94 10.31 10.07 0.51
C LEU A 94 10.10 9.31 -0.80
N SER A 95 9.05 9.65 -1.56
CA SER A 95 8.81 9.04 -2.86
C SER A 95 9.95 9.29 -3.86
N ARG A 96 10.59 10.45 -3.83
CA ARG A 96 11.73 10.76 -4.71
C ARG A 96 13.00 10.01 -4.28
N VAL A 97 13.29 9.98 -2.98
CA VAL A 97 14.47 9.30 -2.44
C VAL A 97 14.40 7.80 -2.62
N ALA A 98 13.21 7.22 -2.44
CA ALA A 98 12.99 5.78 -2.61
C ALA A 98 12.85 5.37 -4.09
N GLN A 99 12.75 6.34 -5.03
CA GLN A 99 12.72 6.06 -6.46
C GLN A 99 14.11 5.70 -6.94
N LYS A 100 14.39 4.42 -6.94
CA LYS A 100 15.69 3.86 -7.35
C LYS A 100 15.50 2.55 -8.10
N MET A 101 16.43 2.26 -8.98
CA MET A 101 16.62 0.92 -9.52
C MET A 101 17.45 0.10 -8.53
N PRO A 102 17.17 -1.20 -8.36
CA PRO A 102 18.01 -2.06 -7.54
C PRO A 102 19.42 -2.19 -8.11
N GLU A 103 20.37 -2.50 -7.24
CA GLU A 103 21.72 -2.91 -7.64
C GLU A 103 21.70 -4.32 -8.27
N GLU A 104 22.85 -4.78 -8.80
CA GLU A 104 23.02 -6.16 -9.23
C GLU A 104 22.75 -7.09 -8.06
N LYS A 105 21.91 -8.11 -8.27
CA LYS A 105 21.50 -9.02 -7.18
C LYS A 105 22.49 -10.17 -7.01
N ASP A 106 22.65 -10.60 -5.75
CA ASP A 106 23.36 -11.83 -5.44
C ASP A 106 22.58 -13.06 -5.94
N ALA A 107 23.27 -14.19 -6.14
CA ALA A 107 22.68 -15.43 -6.63
C ALA A 107 21.54 -15.98 -5.71
N ASP A 108 21.63 -15.69 -4.40
CA ASP A 108 20.64 -16.16 -3.40
C ASP A 108 19.50 -15.15 -3.20
N THR A 109 19.42 -14.11 -4.05
CA THR A 109 18.40 -13.07 -3.94
C THR A 109 17.22 -13.36 -4.86
N VAL A 110 16.01 -13.30 -4.29
CA VAL A 110 14.74 -13.30 -5.02
C VAL A 110 14.27 -11.87 -5.16
N ARG A 111 14.14 -11.38 -6.39
CA ARG A 111 13.67 -10.02 -6.67
C ARG A 111 12.24 -10.00 -7.15
N ILE A 112 11.43 -9.24 -6.46
CA ILE A 112 10.00 -9.09 -6.75
C ILE A 112 9.73 -7.67 -7.21
N LEU A 113 8.94 -7.53 -8.28
CA LEU A 113 8.37 -6.27 -8.77
C LEU A 113 6.85 -6.37 -8.72
N SER A 114 6.18 -5.39 -8.13
CA SER A 114 4.71 -5.29 -8.16
C SER A 114 4.27 -3.93 -8.68
N VAL A 115 3.34 -3.91 -9.62
CA VAL A 115 2.81 -2.69 -10.27
C VAL A 115 1.33 -2.83 -10.50
N ASN A 116 0.49 -2.05 -9.80
CA ASN A 116 -0.89 -1.86 -10.22
C ASN A 116 -0.90 -1.12 -11.57
N THR A 117 -1.55 -1.69 -12.59
CA THR A 117 -1.45 -1.22 -13.97
C THR A 117 -2.54 -0.23 -14.38
N TRP A 118 -3.39 0.18 -13.42
CA TRP A 118 -4.50 1.10 -13.63
C TRP A 118 -5.36 0.75 -14.84
N TYR A 119 -6.13 -0.33 -14.69
CA TYR A 119 -6.97 -0.86 -15.80
C TYR A 119 -6.17 -1.12 -17.07
N HIS A 120 -4.99 -1.78 -16.94
CA HIS A 120 -4.04 -2.09 -18.03
C HIS A 120 -3.60 -0.87 -18.86
N GLN A 121 -3.59 0.34 -18.28
CA GLN A 121 -3.08 1.55 -18.94
C GLN A 121 -1.57 1.73 -18.79
N ALA A 122 -0.91 1.04 -17.85
CA ALA A 122 0.54 1.02 -17.78
C ALA A 122 1.16 0.52 -19.09
N SER A 123 2.27 1.11 -19.52
CA SER A 123 2.95 0.72 -20.76
C SER A 123 3.54 -0.69 -20.66
N ASP A 124 3.10 -1.61 -21.52
CA ASP A 124 3.60 -3.00 -21.59
C ASP A 124 5.11 -3.03 -21.84
N GLU A 125 5.58 -2.20 -22.79
CA GLU A 125 7.00 -2.08 -23.10
C GLU A 125 7.81 -1.62 -21.88
N PHE A 126 7.30 -0.63 -21.14
CA PHE A 126 7.97 -0.14 -19.92
C PHE A 126 7.99 -1.20 -18.83
N LEU A 127 6.88 -1.92 -18.61
CA LEU A 127 6.80 -3.02 -17.64
C LEU A 127 7.81 -4.11 -17.95
N ALA A 128 7.84 -4.59 -19.20
CA ALA A 128 8.79 -5.61 -19.64
C ALA A 128 10.25 -5.13 -19.56
N GLN A 129 10.53 -3.89 -19.99
CA GLN A 129 11.85 -3.30 -19.87
C GLN A 129 12.30 -3.19 -18.41
N THR A 130 11.42 -2.75 -17.53
CA THR A 130 11.71 -2.60 -16.11
C THR A 130 11.98 -3.95 -15.46
N ALA A 131 11.15 -4.96 -15.74
CA ALA A 131 11.36 -6.33 -15.24
C ALA A 131 12.73 -6.89 -15.66
N ARG A 132 13.12 -6.70 -16.94
CA ARG A 132 14.45 -7.12 -17.44
C ARG A 132 15.60 -6.34 -16.81
N GLN A 133 15.49 -5.00 -16.74
CA GLN A 133 16.55 -4.16 -16.17
C GLN A 133 16.79 -4.42 -14.69
N MET A 134 15.73 -4.79 -13.99
CA MET A 134 15.80 -5.19 -12.58
C MET A 134 16.25 -6.64 -12.41
N ASP A 135 16.28 -7.46 -13.47
CA ASP A 135 16.40 -8.92 -13.36
C ASP A 135 15.40 -9.47 -12.35
N ALA A 136 14.12 -9.10 -12.52
CA ALA A 136 13.05 -9.54 -11.64
C ALA A 136 12.78 -11.03 -11.80
N ASP A 137 12.64 -11.74 -10.70
CA ASP A 137 12.29 -13.17 -10.68
C ASP A 137 10.78 -13.38 -10.66
N ILE A 138 10.07 -12.43 -10.04
CA ILE A 138 8.62 -12.46 -9.90
C ILE A 138 8.07 -11.07 -10.20
N VAL A 139 6.99 -11.03 -10.99
CA VAL A 139 6.26 -9.79 -11.33
C VAL A 139 4.79 -9.98 -11.02
N VAL A 140 4.23 -9.05 -10.24
CA VAL A 140 2.79 -9.00 -9.91
C VAL A 140 2.17 -7.77 -10.53
N LEU A 141 1.09 -7.96 -11.30
CA LEU A 141 0.41 -6.88 -12.01
C LEU A 141 -1.08 -6.86 -11.66
N PRO A 142 -1.48 -6.20 -10.54
CA PRO A 142 -2.89 -5.89 -10.29
C PRO A 142 -3.48 -5.02 -11.41
N GLU A 143 -4.77 -5.16 -11.65
CA GLU A 143 -5.52 -4.46 -12.70
C GLU A 143 -5.01 -4.72 -14.14
N SER A 144 -4.31 -5.83 -14.36
CA SER A 144 -3.79 -6.20 -15.67
C SER A 144 -4.84 -6.92 -16.52
N SER A 145 -4.63 -6.90 -17.84
CA SER A 145 -5.33 -7.75 -18.79
C SER A 145 -4.46 -8.96 -19.19
N GLY A 146 -5.10 -10.02 -19.71
CA GLY A 146 -4.37 -11.16 -20.25
C GLY A 146 -3.43 -10.76 -21.40
N VAL A 147 -3.82 -9.77 -22.22
CA VAL A 147 -2.98 -9.26 -23.32
C VAL A 147 -1.73 -8.58 -22.76
N GLN A 148 -1.89 -7.71 -21.78
CA GLN A 148 -0.76 -7.03 -21.14
C GLN A 148 0.19 -8.02 -20.44
N ALA A 149 -0.37 -8.96 -19.66
CA ALA A 149 0.42 -9.98 -18.98
C ALA A 149 1.20 -10.85 -19.98
N SER A 150 0.57 -11.28 -21.09
CA SER A 150 1.23 -12.04 -22.15
C SER A 150 2.33 -11.24 -22.83
N ALA A 151 2.11 -9.94 -23.11
CA ALA A 151 3.12 -9.08 -23.73
C ALA A 151 4.36 -8.93 -22.81
N VAL A 152 4.16 -8.84 -21.50
CA VAL A 152 5.28 -8.83 -20.54
C VAL A 152 6.00 -10.18 -20.51
N ALA A 153 5.27 -11.30 -20.47
CA ALA A 153 5.85 -12.64 -20.50
C ALA A 153 6.67 -12.89 -21.78
N GLU A 154 6.12 -12.58 -22.95
CA GLU A 154 6.80 -12.76 -24.25
C GLU A 154 8.09 -11.93 -24.38
N ALA A 155 8.14 -10.77 -23.71
CA ALA A 155 9.28 -9.87 -23.76
C ALA A 155 10.32 -10.11 -22.66
N THR A 156 10.10 -11.05 -21.77
CA THR A 156 10.99 -11.41 -20.64
C THR A 156 11.20 -12.92 -20.59
N ASP A 157 11.99 -13.41 -19.64
CA ASP A 157 12.13 -14.84 -19.31
C ASP A 157 11.20 -15.26 -18.13
N LEU A 158 10.07 -14.55 -18.02
CA LEU A 158 9.01 -14.84 -17.06
C LEU A 158 7.86 -15.59 -17.72
N GLU A 159 7.22 -16.46 -16.97
CA GLU A 159 6.04 -17.23 -17.39
C GLU A 159 4.82 -16.78 -16.58
N LEU A 160 3.70 -16.61 -17.26
CA LEU A 160 2.43 -16.28 -16.64
C LEU A 160 1.89 -17.52 -15.92
N VAL A 161 1.79 -17.46 -14.60
CA VAL A 161 1.41 -18.57 -13.73
C VAL A 161 0.03 -19.14 -14.09
N GLN A 162 -0.93 -18.26 -14.41
CA GLN A 162 -2.27 -18.66 -14.86
C GLN A 162 -2.94 -17.55 -15.67
N PRO A 163 -3.98 -17.86 -16.49
CA PRO A 163 -4.71 -16.85 -17.24
C PRO A 163 -5.29 -15.75 -16.35
N VAL A 164 -5.19 -14.50 -16.80
CA VAL A 164 -5.73 -13.35 -16.09
C VAL A 164 -7.25 -13.33 -16.18
N SER A 165 -7.92 -13.21 -15.05
CA SER A 165 -9.38 -13.15 -14.97
C SER A 165 -9.93 -11.86 -15.58
N THR A 166 -11.02 -12.01 -16.34
CA THR A 166 -11.79 -10.88 -16.91
C THR A 166 -13.08 -10.60 -16.14
N ARG A 167 -13.25 -11.18 -14.94
CA ARG A 167 -14.50 -11.07 -14.15
C ARG A 167 -14.77 -9.67 -13.64
N THR A 168 -13.72 -8.86 -13.44
CA THR A 168 -13.86 -7.49 -12.97
C THR A 168 -13.55 -6.48 -14.07
N ARG A 169 -14.23 -5.33 -14.03
CA ARG A 169 -13.95 -4.22 -14.98
C ARG A 169 -12.51 -3.72 -14.87
N GLY A 170 -11.90 -3.86 -13.69
CA GLY A 170 -10.54 -3.44 -13.42
C GLY A 170 -9.46 -4.40 -13.91
N GLY A 171 -9.82 -5.47 -14.63
CA GLY A 171 -8.88 -6.53 -14.97
C GLY A 171 -8.69 -7.52 -13.83
N GLY A 172 -7.77 -8.46 -14.00
CA GLY A 172 -7.35 -9.43 -12.97
C GLY A 172 -6.00 -9.06 -12.36
N THR A 173 -5.47 -9.96 -11.56
CA THR A 173 -4.10 -9.89 -11.06
C THR A 173 -3.26 -10.89 -11.84
N ALA A 174 -2.27 -10.41 -12.60
CA ALA A 174 -1.29 -11.29 -13.23
C ALA A 174 -0.16 -11.59 -12.23
N LEU A 175 0.27 -12.84 -12.21
CA LEU A 175 1.47 -13.30 -11.53
C LEU A 175 2.38 -13.94 -12.57
N LEU A 176 3.57 -13.39 -12.74
CA LEU A 176 4.59 -13.92 -13.62
C LEU A 176 5.79 -14.33 -12.78
N VAL A 177 6.37 -15.47 -13.09
CA VAL A 177 7.49 -16.07 -12.36
C VAL A 177 8.56 -16.46 -13.38
N ARG A 178 9.83 -16.42 -12.99
CA ARG A 178 10.96 -16.87 -13.82
C ARG A 178 10.68 -18.27 -14.38
N SER A 179 10.72 -18.42 -15.69
CA SER A 179 10.30 -19.65 -16.38
C SER A 179 11.03 -20.90 -15.87
N SER A 180 12.31 -20.77 -15.49
CA SER A 180 13.07 -21.88 -14.93
C SER A 180 12.60 -22.34 -13.53
N TRP A 181 11.73 -21.58 -12.85
CA TRP A 181 11.14 -21.94 -11.55
C TRP A 181 9.78 -22.61 -11.68
N MET A 182 9.19 -22.56 -12.87
CA MET A 182 7.91 -23.21 -13.19
C MET A 182 8.13 -24.71 -13.49
N THR A 183 8.52 -25.46 -12.45
CA THR A 183 8.65 -26.93 -12.49
C THR A 183 7.26 -27.57 -12.61
N GLU A 184 7.22 -28.90 -12.86
CA GLU A 184 5.96 -29.65 -12.92
C GLU A 184 5.18 -29.53 -11.62
N ASP A 185 5.85 -29.66 -10.47
CA ASP A 185 5.24 -29.48 -9.14
C ASP A 185 4.70 -28.06 -8.93
N ALA A 186 5.45 -27.02 -9.37
CA ALA A 186 4.98 -25.64 -9.30
C ALA A 186 3.73 -25.42 -10.14
N VAL A 187 3.67 -25.96 -11.38
CA VAL A 187 2.50 -25.87 -12.25
C VAL A 187 1.29 -26.58 -11.63
N GLU A 188 1.47 -27.75 -11.00
CA GLU A 188 0.39 -28.46 -10.32
C GLU A 188 -0.12 -27.72 -9.07
N SER A 189 0.72 -26.91 -8.42
CA SER A 189 0.35 -26.12 -7.24
C SER A 189 -0.47 -24.86 -7.56
N VAL A 190 -0.53 -24.45 -8.83
CA VAL A 190 -1.18 -23.18 -9.23
C VAL A 190 -2.65 -23.16 -8.82
N ALA A 191 -3.04 -22.13 -8.11
CA ALA A 191 -4.41 -21.92 -7.66
C ALA A 191 -4.84 -20.45 -7.78
N ASP A 192 -6.15 -20.22 -7.92
CA ASP A 192 -6.79 -18.92 -7.71
C ASP A 192 -7.75 -19.06 -6.54
N LEU A 193 -7.35 -18.51 -5.41
CA LEU A 193 -8.07 -18.74 -4.16
C LEU A 193 -9.34 -17.90 -4.01
N HIS A 194 -9.52 -16.90 -4.86
CA HIS A 194 -10.69 -15.99 -4.80
C HIS A 194 -10.98 -15.45 -3.38
N LEU A 195 -9.93 -15.22 -2.60
CA LEU A 195 -10.06 -14.65 -1.24
C LEU A 195 -10.49 -13.19 -1.28
N THR A 196 -10.33 -12.54 -2.43
CA THR A 196 -10.79 -11.19 -2.67
C THR A 196 -11.76 -11.17 -3.85
N ARG A 197 -12.41 -10.03 -4.09
CA ARG A 197 -13.22 -9.81 -5.28
C ARG A 197 -12.42 -10.00 -6.56
N HIS A 198 -11.13 -9.69 -6.49
CA HIS A 198 -10.20 -9.83 -7.59
C HIS A 198 -9.53 -11.21 -7.56
N GLN A 199 -8.82 -11.53 -8.61
CA GLN A 199 -8.04 -12.75 -8.72
C GLN A 199 -6.86 -12.70 -7.74
N ASN A 200 -6.62 -13.81 -7.04
CA ASN A 200 -5.46 -14.01 -6.17
C ASN A 200 -4.69 -15.24 -6.66
N PRO A 201 -3.85 -15.11 -7.70
CA PRO A 201 -3.02 -16.19 -8.17
C PRO A 201 -2.01 -16.61 -7.10
N VAL A 202 -1.90 -17.91 -6.89
CA VAL A 202 -0.93 -18.52 -5.98
C VAL A 202 -0.14 -19.58 -6.70
N VAL A 203 1.13 -19.69 -6.36
CA VAL A 203 2.02 -20.75 -6.81
C VAL A 203 2.98 -21.13 -5.68
N GLU A 204 3.22 -22.43 -5.50
CA GLU A 204 4.24 -22.96 -4.61
C GLU A 204 5.50 -23.22 -5.43
N LEU A 205 6.56 -22.48 -5.13
CA LEU A 205 7.89 -22.63 -5.71
C LEU A 205 8.76 -23.45 -4.75
N GLU A 206 9.92 -23.90 -5.21
CA GLU A 206 10.81 -24.76 -4.42
C GLU A 206 11.09 -24.22 -2.99
N ASN A 207 11.26 -22.89 -2.88
CA ASN A 207 11.71 -22.25 -1.64
C ASN A 207 10.72 -21.24 -1.05
N LEU A 208 9.57 -21.00 -1.68
CA LEU A 208 8.56 -20.08 -1.20
C LEU A 208 7.19 -20.31 -1.84
N THR A 209 6.14 -19.94 -1.11
CA THR A 209 4.79 -19.76 -1.66
C THR A 209 4.62 -18.30 -2.04
N MET A 210 4.13 -18.02 -3.26
CA MET A 210 3.91 -16.67 -3.76
C MET A 210 2.44 -16.43 -4.06
N MET A 211 1.88 -15.31 -3.56
CA MET A 211 0.52 -14.85 -3.87
C MET A 211 0.54 -13.44 -4.48
N GLY A 212 -0.15 -13.27 -5.60
CA GLY A 212 -0.53 -11.96 -6.12
C GLY A 212 -1.80 -11.44 -5.45
N VAL A 213 -1.78 -10.21 -4.97
CA VAL A 213 -2.89 -9.61 -4.19
C VAL A 213 -3.45 -8.38 -4.87
N HIS A 214 -4.79 -8.30 -4.91
CA HIS A 214 -5.53 -7.08 -5.18
C HIS A 214 -6.85 -7.12 -4.38
N THR A 215 -7.01 -6.20 -3.44
CA THR A 215 -8.22 -6.10 -2.61
C THR A 215 -9.17 -5.01 -3.11
N ASN A 216 -10.41 -5.02 -2.65
CA ASN A 216 -11.32 -3.89 -2.83
C ASN A 216 -10.71 -2.59 -2.29
N ALA A 217 -11.02 -1.48 -2.93
CA ALA A 217 -10.71 -0.16 -2.39
C ALA A 217 -11.82 0.28 -1.40
N PRO A 218 -11.51 0.59 -0.13
CA PRO A 218 -12.51 1.04 0.84
C PRO A 218 -12.95 2.50 0.61
N ALA A 219 -12.99 2.94 -0.66
CA ALA A 219 -13.35 4.29 -1.08
C ALA A 219 -14.87 4.56 -1.11
N HIS A 220 -15.68 3.51 -1.03
CA HIS A 220 -17.14 3.60 -1.03
C HIS A 220 -17.74 2.69 0.04
N SER A 221 -18.80 3.14 0.71
CA SER A 221 -19.41 2.42 1.84
C SER A 221 -19.76 0.95 1.53
N HIS A 222 -20.23 0.66 0.32
CA HIS A 222 -20.62 -0.69 -0.09
C HIS A 222 -19.43 -1.63 -0.37
N LEU A 223 -18.19 -1.11 -0.35
CA LEU A 223 -16.96 -1.89 -0.54
C LEU A 223 -16.18 -2.12 0.76
N VAL A 224 -16.49 -1.35 1.82
CA VAL A 224 -15.72 -1.40 3.07
C VAL A 224 -15.83 -2.76 3.75
N ASP A 225 -17.05 -3.29 3.89
CA ASP A 225 -17.25 -4.58 4.56
C ASP A 225 -16.59 -5.72 3.77
N GLY A 226 -16.67 -5.66 2.42
CA GLY A 226 -15.95 -6.58 1.54
C GLY A 226 -14.44 -6.50 1.74
N TRP A 227 -13.87 -5.28 1.74
CA TRP A 227 -12.44 -5.08 1.96
C TRP A 227 -11.98 -5.61 3.33
N VAL A 228 -12.74 -5.36 4.40
CA VAL A 228 -12.44 -5.88 5.74
C VAL A 228 -12.42 -7.41 5.75
N THR A 229 -13.41 -8.03 5.11
CA THR A 229 -13.51 -9.48 4.97
C THR A 229 -12.31 -10.03 4.18
N GLU A 230 -12.01 -9.44 3.02
CA GLU A 230 -10.86 -9.82 2.20
C GLU A 230 -9.54 -9.78 2.98
N MET A 231 -9.30 -8.70 3.74
CA MET A 231 -8.09 -8.59 4.57
C MET A 231 -8.03 -9.65 5.69
N ALA A 232 -9.18 -10.05 6.23
CA ALA A 232 -9.26 -11.12 7.21
C ALA A 232 -9.01 -12.49 6.56
N ASP A 233 -9.61 -12.76 5.41
CA ASP A 233 -9.46 -14.01 4.67
C ASP A 233 -7.99 -14.20 4.21
N LEU A 234 -7.34 -13.14 3.71
CA LEU A 234 -5.92 -13.15 3.38
C LEU A 234 -5.04 -13.48 4.59
N ARG A 235 -5.34 -12.91 5.75
CA ARG A 235 -4.62 -13.19 7.00
C ARG A 235 -4.82 -14.65 7.43
N ASP A 236 -6.05 -15.13 7.41
CA ASP A 236 -6.40 -16.47 7.87
C ASP A 236 -5.77 -17.53 6.93
N TRP A 237 -5.80 -17.28 5.62
CA TRP A 237 -5.08 -18.12 4.66
C TRP A 237 -3.56 -18.09 4.92
N ALA A 238 -2.95 -16.92 5.04
CA ALA A 238 -1.51 -16.78 5.28
C ALA A 238 -1.07 -17.51 6.55
N SER A 239 -1.91 -17.56 7.58
CA SER A 239 -1.63 -18.29 8.83
C SER A 239 -1.63 -19.80 8.66
N GLY A 240 -2.28 -20.34 7.63
CA GLY A 240 -2.35 -21.76 7.30
C GLY A 240 -1.27 -22.25 6.32
N VAL A 241 -0.50 -21.32 5.72
CA VAL A 241 0.59 -21.68 4.81
C VAL A 241 1.85 -22.00 5.62
N ASP A 242 2.47 -23.13 5.34
CA ASP A 242 3.74 -23.52 5.94
C ASP A 242 4.94 -22.93 5.18
N GLY A 243 6.02 -22.64 5.89
CA GLY A 243 7.28 -22.18 5.30
C GLY A 243 7.31 -20.71 4.83
N PRO A 244 8.28 -20.37 3.95
CA PRO A 244 8.42 -19.03 3.42
C PRO A 244 7.23 -18.61 2.55
N LEU A 245 6.71 -17.40 2.79
CA LEU A 245 5.54 -16.87 2.11
C LEU A 245 5.79 -15.43 1.68
N VAL A 246 5.41 -15.11 0.46
CA VAL A 246 5.36 -13.75 -0.05
C VAL A 246 3.96 -13.43 -0.59
N MET A 247 3.43 -12.30 -0.17
CA MET A 247 2.20 -11.72 -0.68
C MET A 247 2.52 -10.32 -1.23
N ALA A 248 2.34 -10.10 -2.52
CA ALA A 248 2.67 -8.81 -3.14
C ALA A 248 1.53 -8.30 -4.00
N GLY A 249 1.32 -6.98 -4.00
CA GLY A 249 0.27 -6.36 -4.79
C GLY A 249 -0.30 -5.10 -4.17
N ASP A 250 -1.50 -4.74 -4.63
CA ASP A 250 -2.29 -3.64 -4.12
C ASP A 250 -3.27 -4.14 -3.05
N PHE A 251 -2.99 -3.80 -1.80
CA PHE A 251 -3.84 -4.13 -0.66
C PHE A 251 -4.91 -3.06 -0.40
N ASN A 252 -4.90 -1.97 -1.17
CA ASN A 252 -5.77 -0.82 -0.95
C ASN A 252 -5.80 -0.37 0.52
N SER A 253 -4.67 -0.53 1.19
CA SER A 253 -4.51 -0.39 2.63
C SER A 253 -3.20 0.29 2.97
N THR A 254 -3.21 1.12 4.00
CA THR A 254 -2.01 1.75 4.54
C THR A 254 -1.67 1.16 5.90
N THR A 255 -0.44 1.37 6.39
CA THR A 255 -0.04 0.98 7.76
C THR A 255 -0.87 1.68 8.86
N ALA A 256 -1.67 2.69 8.50
CA ALA A 256 -2.63 3.31 9.42
C ALA A 256 -3.92 2.46 9.59
N HIS A 257 -4.21 1.52 8.67
CA HIS A 257 -5.33 0.60 8.79
C HIS A 257 -4.99 -0.57 9.73
N PRO A 258 -5.84 -0.85 10.72
CA PRO A 258 -5.65 -2.01 11.60
C PRO A 258 -5.59 -3.35 10.85
N GLU A 259 -6.35 -3.47 9.77
CA GLU A 259 -6.43 -4.67 8.93
C GLU A 259 -5.06 -5.05 8.36
N LEU A 260 -4.35 -4.10 7.76
CA LEU A 260 -2.99 -4.34 7.25
C LEU A 260 -2.02 -4.67 8.39
N ARG A 261 -2.11 -3.96 9.53
CA ARG A 261 -1.25 -4.26 10.69
C ARG A 261 -1.48 -5.64 11.31
N ARG A 262 -2.71 -6.18 11.21
CA ARG A 262 -2.99 -7.56 11.63
C ARG A 262 -2.40 -8.57 10.66
N LEU A 263 -2.43 -8.28 9.36
CA LEU A 263 -1.83 -9.12 8.32
C LEU A 263 -0.30 -8.99 8.32
N ALA A 264 0.24 -7.77 8.40
CA ALA A 264 1.68 -7.47 8.36
C ALA A 264 2.25 -7.25 9.77
N GLY A 265 1.95 -8.09 10.73
CA GLY A 265 2.37 -7.91 12.10
C GLY A 265 2.91 -9.17 12.74
N ARG A 266 3.35 -9.05 14.00
CA ARG A 266 3.92 -10.17 14.76
C ARG A 266 2.98 -11.37 14.88
N SER A 267 1.67 -11.16 14.87
CA SER A 267 0.68 -12.23 14.94
C SER A 267 0.62 -13.10 13.69
N ALA A 268 0.94 -12.53 12.53
CA ALA A 268 1.00 -13.23 11.25
C ALA A 268 2.44 -13.55 10.83
N GLU A 269 3.43 -13.13 11.64
CA GLU A 269 4.87 -13.28 11.39
C GLU A 269 5.34 -12.72 10.04
N MET A 270 4.55 -11.79 9.46
CA MET A 270 4.89 -11.16 8.19
C MET A 270 5.52 -9.78 8.38
N THR A 271 6.49 -9.46 7.55
CA THR A 271 7.17 -8.17 7.49
C THR A 271 6.83 -7.47 6.18
N ASP A 272 6.51 -6.17 6.22
CA ASP A 272 6.30 -5.35 5.03
C ASP A 272 7.64 -4.78 4.53
N CYS A 273 8.13 -5.29 3.39
CA CYS A 273 9.35 -4.80 2.75
C CYS A 273 9.18 -3.36 2.25
N GLY A 274 10.04 -2.46 2.70
CA GLY A 274 9.93 -1.03 2.42
C GLY A 274 8.78 -0.35 3.16
N GLY A 275 8.12 -1.07 4.09
CA GLY A 275 7.11 -0.54 4.99
C GLY A 275 7.72 0.30 6.12
N GLY A 276 6.85 0.81 7.01
CA GLY A 276 7.25 1.58 8.20
C GLY A 276 6.86 3.05 8.14
N LEU A 277 7.33 3.80 9.15
CA LEU A 277 6.91 5.21 9.34
C LEU A 277 7.31 6.13 8.18
N PHE A 278 8.41 5.83 7.51
CA PHE A 278 8.96 6.59 6.38
C PHE A 278 8.85 5.84 5.06
N ALA A 279 7.92 4.92 4.96
CA ALA A 279 7.65 4.20 3.72
C ALA A 279 7.29 5.15 2.58
N ALA A 280 7.86 4.91 1.40
CA ALA A 280 7.55 5.70 0.23
C ALA A 280 6.09 5.48 -0.19
N PRO A 281 5.30 6.55 -0.38
CA PRO A 281 3.95 6.42 -0.88
C PRO A 281 3.94 5.96 -2.35
N THR A 282 2.91 5.21 -2.72
CA THR A 282 2.75 4.65 -4.06
C THR A 282 1.62 5.32 -4.85
N TRP A 283 0.62 5.90 -4.17
CA TRP A 283 -0.58 6.48 -4.78
C TRP A 283 -0.92 7.87 -4.20
N PRO A 284 -1.56 8.80 -4.94
CA PRO A 284 -1.80 8.74 -6.38
C PRO A 284 -0.58 9.21 -7.19
N ARG A 285 -0.56 8.85 -8.47
CA ARG A 285 0.44 9.33 -9.44
C ARG A 285 -0.22 9.94 -10.68
N ALA A 286 0.36 9.81 -11.86
CA ALA A 286 -0.05 10.46 -13.09
C ALA A 286 -1.57 10.38 -13.36
N GLY A 287 -2.13 11.44 -13.94
CA GLY A 287 -3.57 11.51 -14.30
C GLY A 287 -4.49 11.99 -13.18
N THR A 288 -4.00 12.17 -11.96
CA THR A 288 -4.76 12.71 -10.84
C THR A 288 -4.50 14.19 -10.62
N PRO A 289 -5.40 14.95 -9.93
CA PRO A 289 -5.18 16.35 -9.60
C PRO A 289 -3.93 16.60 -8.73
N SER A 290 -3.42 15.57 -8.04
CA SER A 290 -2.20 15.65 -7.24
C SER A 290 -1.15 14.69 -7.79
N PRO A 291 -0.07 15.21 -8.42
CA PRO A 291 1.03 14.37 -8.90
C PRO A 291 1.97 13.89 -7.78
N VAL A 292 1.70 14.28 -6.53
CA VAL A 292 2.51 13.90 -5.36
C VAL A 292 1.84 12.73 -4.67
N PRO A 293 2.44 11.53 -4.66
CA PRO A 293 1.90 10.39 -3.95
C PRO A 293 1.89 10.66 -2.45
N VAL A 294 0.82 10.25 -1.77
CA VAL A 294 0.61 10.51 -0.34
C VAL A 294 0.25 9.25 0.45
N LEU A 295 -0.24 8.19 -0.22
CA LEU A 295 -0.60 6.92 0.39
C LEU A 295 0.31 5.82 -0.14
N ARG A 296 0.70 4.89 0.73
CA ARG A 296 1.27 3.60 0.34
C ARG A 296 0.18 2.57 0.42
N LEU A 297 -0.26 2.07 -0.74
CA LEU A 297 -1.33 1.07 -0.90
C LEU A 297 -0.79 -0.27 -1.34
N ASP A 298 0.38 -0.25 -1.99
CA ASP A 298 1.07 -1.41 -2.52
C ASP A 298 2.11 -1.92 -1.52
N HIS A 299 2.11 -3.22 -1.27
CA HIS A 299 2.98 -3.85 -0.28
C HIS A 299 3.60 -5.15 -0.80
N ILE A 300 4.78 -5.50 -0.28
CA ILE A 300 5.41 -6.81 -0.40
C ILE A 300 5.57 -7.33 1.02
N LEU A 301 4.67 -8.22 1.42
CA LEU A 301 4.65 -8.83 2.74
C LEU A 301 5.38 -10.17 2.68
N VAL A 302 6.29 -10.40 3.61
CA VAL A 302 7.17 -11.59 3.61
C VAL A 302 7.19 -12.27 4.96
N ARG A 303 7.26 -13.60 4.94
CA ARG A 303 7.51 -14.46 6.09
C ARG A 303 8.59 -15.49 5.74
N GLY A 304 9.47 -15.78 6.70
CA GLY A 304 10.55 -16.77 6.52
C GLY A 304 11.70 -16.29 5.62
N MET A 305 11.70 -15.01 5.19
CA MET A 305 12.73 -14.42 4.33
C MET A 305 13.14 -13.04 4.87
N ALA A 306 14.37 -12.64 4.61
CA ALA A 306 14.87 -11.31 4.98
C ALA A 306 14.72 -10.33 3.81
N CYS A 307 14.13 -9.15 4.08
CA CYS A 307 14.12 -8.03 3.14
C CYS A 307 15.49 -7.34 3.17
N GLN A 308 16.25 -7.43 2.08
CA GLN A 308 17.60 -6.86 1.96
C GLN A 308 17.56 -5.41 1.47
N ASP A 309 16.78 -5.16 0.45
CA ASP A 309 16.57 -3.84 -0.14
C ASP A 309 15.16 -3.73 -0.71
N SER A 310 14.73 -2.50 -0.92
CA SER A 310 13.43 -2.21 -1.50
C SER A 310 13.37 -0.80 -2.06
N GLY A 311 12.45 -0.55 -2.97
CA GLY A 311 12.27 0.78 -3.53
C GLY A 311 10.97 0.94 -4.28
N VAL A 312 10.82 2.11 -4.90
CA VAL A 312 9.70 2.42 -5.77
C VAL A 312 10.20 2.81 -7.17
N VAL A 313 9.39 2.55 -8.17
CA VAL A 313 9.65 2.94 -9.57
C VAL A 313 8.43 3.63 -10.13
N GLY A 314 8.65 4.75 -10.84
CA GLY A 314 7.57 5.43 -11.57
C GLY A 314 7.20 4.65 -12.81
N VAL A 315 5.91 4.43 -13.04
CA VAL A 315 5.41 3.65 -14.17
C VAL A 315 4.54 4.55 -15.05
N PRO A 316 4.93 4.79 -16.32
CA PRO A 316 4.11 5.54 -17.25
C PRO A 316 2.78 4.85 -17.52
N GLY A 317 1.69 5.63 -17.45
CA GLY A 317 0.34 5.14 -17.67
C GLY A 317 -0.34 4.56 -16.43
N SER A 318 0.38 4.33 -15.33
CA SER A 318 -0.23 3.94 -14.05
C SER A 318 -0.45 5.15 -13.14
N ASP A 319 -1.52 5.10 -12.34
CA ASP A 319 -1.75 6.03 -11.22
C ASP A 319 -1.10 5.53 -9.92
N HIS A 320 -0.42 4.37 -9.95
CA HIS A 320 0.44 3.86 -8.89
C HIS A 320 1.93 3.95 -9.27
N ALA A 321 2.80 3.99 -8.26
CA ALA A 321 4.19 3.60 -8.42
C ALA A 321 4.30 2.09 -8.33
N GLY A 322 5.18 1.50 -9.12
CA GLY A 322 5.65 0.15 -8.86
C GLY A 322 6.49 0.10 -7.58
N ILE A 323 6.45 -1.02 -6.90
CA ILE A 323 7.30 -1.34 -5.76
C ILE A 323 8.15 -2.57 -6.09
N TRP A 324 9.34 -2.61 -5.53
CA TRP A 324 10.21 -3.78 -5.66
C TRP A 324 10.92 -4.10 -4.33
N ALA A 325 11.29 -5.35 -4.17
CA ALA A 325 12.06 -5.81 -3.02
C ALA A 325 13.02 -6.93 -3.41
N ASP A 326 14.18 -6.93 -2.76
CA ASP A 326 15.16 -8.01 -2.75
C ASP A 326 15.00 -8.81 -1.48
N LEU A 327 14.72 -10.09 -1.64
CA LEU A 327 14.47 -11.03 -0.56
C LEU A 327 15.55 -12.09 -0.53
N ARG A 328 15.95 -12.50 0.67
CA ARG A 328 16.88 -13.59 0.90
C ARG A 328 16.25 -14.65 1.81
N VAL A 329 16.34 -15.89 1.39
CA VAL A 329 15.89 -17.06 2.17
C VAL A 329 16.84 -17.31 3.34
#